data_c3744f37003f67771d0c396cfdee28da
#
_entry.id   c3744f37003f67771d0c396cfdee28da
#
_cell.length_a   1.000
_cell.length_b   1.000
_cell.length_c   1.000
_cell.angle_alpha   90.00
_cell.angle_beta   90.00
_cell.angle_gamma   90.00
#
_symmetry.space_group_name_H-M   'P 1'
#
loop_
_entity.id
_entity.type
_entity.pdbx_description
1 polymer ?
#
loop_
_entity_poly.entity_id
_entity_poly.type
_entity_poly.pdbx_seq_one_letter_code
_entity_poly.pdbx_strand_id
1 'polypeptide(L)'
;LQETVRIYQEGKEKEVLLLSEDMVEVGALGGTVDVQLQSSVSYICKPVTEYTWVSEITSRAVSTHTLHFAVQPNDTYDMREARFVFIDETESLSDTLTIRQYAADEILVPSDPIICEPESGTFSFEVSANISYDVTTDVSWLKQVVGRGMERSTLHFSVEENTGSAMREGNIILSGNGVERTVKVMQKGKEEA
;
A
#
# COMPACT_ATOMS: atom_id res chain seq x y z
N LEU A 1 -53.29 -23.72 -55.43
CA LEU A 1 -52.10 -22.99 -55.01
C LEU A 1 -52.09 -22.95 -53.50
N GLN A 2 -51.04 -23.49 -52.87
CA GLN A 2 -50.84 -23.49 -51.41
C GLN A 2 -49.63 -22.57 -51.14
N GLU A 3 -49.89 -21.48 -50.45
CA GLU A 3 -48.78 -20.56 -49.99
C GLU A 3 -48.38 -20.89 -48.58
N THR A 4 -47.08 -20.98 -48.36
CA THR A 4 -46.51 -21.24 -47.02
C THR A 4 -45.84 -19.97 -46.48
N VAL A 5 -46.39 -19.45 -45.40
CA VAL A 5 -45.76 -18.33 -44.65
C VAL A 5 -44.86 -18.93 -43.60
N ARG A 6 -43.58 -18.55 -43.62
CA ARG A 6 -42.62 -18.88 -42.55
C ARG A 6 -42.55 -17.71 -41.58
N ILE A 7 -42.86 -17.96 -40.34
CA ILE A 7 -42.71 -16.98 -39.26
C ILE A 7 -41.41 -17.32 -38.52
N TYR A 8 -40.51 -16.36 -38.44
CA TYR A 8 -39.32 -16.43 -37.61
C TYR A 8 -39.57 -15.58 -36.39
N GLN A 9 -39.39 -16.15 -35.21
CA GLN A 9 -39.39 -15.41 -33.94
C GLN A 9 -37.96 -15.42 -33.39
N GLU A 10 -37.38 -14.24 -33.24
CA GLU A 10 -36.11 -14.11 -32.54
C GLU A 10 -36.35 -14.43 -31.07
N GLY A 11 -35.38 -15.15 -30.47
CA GLY A 11 -35.37 -15.39 -29.02
C GLY A 11 -35.15 -14.10 -28.23
N LYS A 12 -35.62 -14.05 -27.00
CA LYS A 12 -35.27 -12.94 -26.07
C LYS A 12 -33.78 -12.88 -25.94
N GLU A 13 -33.17 -11.72 -26.19
CA GLU A 13 -31.74 -11.51 -25.92
C GLU A 13 -31.48 -11.72 -24.43
N LYS A 14 -30.32 -12.35 -24.13
CA LYS A 14 -29.90 -12.58 -22.75
C LYS A 14 -29.52 -11.23 -22.14
N GLU A 15 -30.14 -10.91 -21.02
CA GLU A 15 -29.77 -9.72 -20.25
C GLU A 15 -28.37 -9.90 -19.69
N VAL A 16 -27.55 -8.83 -19.71
CA VAL A 16 -26.15 -8.82 -19.29
C VAL A 16 -25.89 -7.62 -18.39
N LEU A 17 -25.17 -7.84 -17.33
CA LEU A 17 -24.55 -6.83 -16.46
C LEU A 17 -23.21 -7.41 -16.03
N LEU A 18 -22.08 -6.90 -16.57
CA LEU A 18 -20.77 -7.50 -16.39
C LEU A 18 -19.69 -6.42 -16.39
N LEU A 19 -18.85 -6.40 -15.37
CA LEU A 19 -17.63 -5.59 -15.30
C LEU A 19 -16.51 -6.24 -16.13
N SER A 20 -15.62 -5.43 -16.67
CA SER A 20 -14.38 -5.92 -17.33
C SER A 20 -13.39 -6.51 -16.33
N GLU A 21 -13.45 -6.06 -15.09
CA GLU A 21 -12.55 -6.43 -14.00
C GLU A 21 -13.31 -6.42 -12.68
N ASP A 22 -13.12 -7.47 -11.86
CA ASP A 22 -13.72 -7.58 -10.53
C ASP A 22 -12.90 -6.86 -9.45
N MET A 23 -11.61 -6.62 -9.74
CA MET A 23 -10.67 -5.98 -8.83
C MET A 23 -9.69 -5.07 -9.57
N VAL A 24 -9.48 -3.88 -9.03
CA VAL A 24 -8.46 -2.93 -9.48
C VAL A 24 -7.55 -2.57 -8.31
N GLU A 25 -6.25 -2.61 -8.54
CA GLU A 25 -5.24 -2.22 -7.55
C GLU A 25 -4.72 -0.82 -7.85
N VAL A 26 -4.62 0.00 -6.80
CA VAL A 26 -4.23 1.41 -6.87
C VAL A 26 -3.07 1.66 -5.91
N GLY A 27 -2.06 2.39 -6.38
CA GLY A 27 -0.95 2.81 -5.52
C GLY A 27 -1.39 3.78 -4.41
N ALA A 28 -0.51 3.98 -3.43
CA ALA A 28 -0.77 4.86 -2.28
C ALA A 28 -1.15 6.29 -2.67
N LEU A 29 -0.60 6.82 -3.75
CA LEU A 29 -0.88 8.19 -4.21
C LEU A 29 -2.32 8.40 -4.72
N GLY A 30 -3.08 7.31 -4.91
CA GLY A 30 -4.42 7.39 -5.49
C GLY A 30 -4.41 7.71 -6.97
N GLY A 31 -5.48 8.32 -7.47
CA GLY A 31 -5.65 8.70 -8.86
C GLY A 31 -7.04 8.39 -9.39
N THR A 32 -7.16 8.23 -10.71
CA THR A 32 -8.41 7.84 -11.36
C THR A 32 -8.34 6.38 -11.77
N VAL A 33 -9.43 5.65 -11.51
CA VAL A 33 -9.65 4.26 -11.94
C VAL A 33 -10.77 4.25 -12.96
N ASP A 34 -10.52 3.62 -14.09
CA ASP A 34 -11.48 3.46 -15.19
C ASP A 34 -11.80 1.98 -15.38
N VAL A 35 -13.06 1.62 -15.26
CA VAL A 35 -13.55 0.23 -15.43
C VAL A 35 -14.65 0.20 -16.46
N GLN A 36 -14.59 -0.76 -17.39
CA GLN A 36 -15.64 -0.94 -18.39
C GLN A 36 -16.77 -1.79 -17.81
N LEU A 37 -18.00 -1.34 -18.01
CA LEU A 37 -19.20 -2.09 -17.69
C LEU A 37 -19.98 -2.39 -18.97
N GLN A 38 -20.25 -3.65 -19.23
CA GLN A 38 -21.18 -4.09 -20.27
C GLN A 38 -22.56 -4.33 -19.67
N SER A 39 -23.55 -3.55 -20.07
CA SER A 39 -24.93 -3.74 -19.60
C SER A 39 -25.93 -3.61 -20.73
N SER A 40 -26.92 -4.52 -20.76
CA SER A 40 -28.13 -4.43 -21.60
C SER A 40 -29.38 -4.03 -20.79
N VAL A 41 -29.18 -3.73 -19.48
CA VAL A 41 -30.26 -3.37 -18.55
C VAL A 41 -29.88 -2.09 -17.78
N SER A 42 -30.89 -1.39 -17.26
CA SER A 42 -30.67 -0.31 -16.31
C SER A 42 -30.10 -0.87 -15.00
N TYR A 43 -29.14 -0.17 -14.43
CA TYR A 43 -28.49 -0.58 -13.18
C TYR A 43 -28.27 0.61 -12.25
N ILE A 44 -28.01 0.29 -10.99
CA ILE A 44 -27.55 1.24 -9.96
C ILE A 44 -26.22 0.76 -9.41
N CYS A 45 -25.31 1.70 -9.10
CA CYS A 45 -24.07 1.47 -8.38
C CYS A 45 -24.27 1.83 -6.91
N LYS A 46 -23.94 0.91 -6.01
CA LYS A 46 -24.02 1.14 -4.57
C LYS A 46 -22.73 0.75 -3.90
N PRO A 47 -22.09 1.63 -3.11
CA PRO A 47 -21.00 1.22 -2.22
C PRO A 47 -21.55 0.26 -1.15
N VAL A 48 -20.82 -0.78 -0.80
CA VAL A 48 -21.18 -1.73 0.26
C VAL A 48 -21.24 -1.03 1.63
N THR A 49 -20.34 -0.06 1.82
CA THR A 49 -20.34 0.89 2.95
C THR A 49 -20.02 2.27 2.43
N GLU A 50 -20.21 3.32 3.21
CA GLU A 50 -19.75 4.65 2.82
C GLU A 50 -18.21 4.74 2.90
N TYR A 51 -17.61 5.23 1.81
CA TYR A 51 -16.17 5.47 1.71
C TYR A 51 -15.92 6.96 1.52
N THR A 52 -14.97 7.52 2.27
CA THR A 52 -14.58 8.94 2.16
C THR A 52 -13.43 9.15 1.19
N TRP A 53 -12.70 8.10 0.85
CA TRP A 53 -11.46 8.14 0.09
C TRP A 53 -11.60 7.72 -1.38
N VAL A 54 -12.74 7.16 -1.76
CA VAL A 54 -13.07 6.78 -3.13
C VAL A 54 -14.51 7.16 -3.45
N SER A 55 -14.73 7.70 -4.64
CA SER A 55 -16.06 8.04 -5.14
C SER A 55 -16.14 7.83 -6.64
N GLU A 56 -17.32 7.44 -7.11
CA GLU A 56 -17.62 7.40 -8.54
C GLU A 56 -17.73 8.83 -9.08
N ILE A 57 -17.10 9.08 -10.23
CA ILE A 57 -17.21 10.32 -10.99
C ILE A 57 -18.34 10.12 -12.00
N THR A 58 -19.52 10.68 -11.73
CA THR A 58 -20.65 10.57 -12.64
C THR A 58 -20.38 11.37 -13.93
N SER A 59 -20.19 10.68 -15.04
CA SER A 59 -20.08 11.24 -16.38
C SER A 59 -21.41 11.08 -17.10
N ARG A 60 -21.94 12.18 -17.64
CA ARG A 60 -23.15 12.16 -18.51
C ARG A 60 -22.74 11.93 -19.97
N ALA A 61 -22.34 10.72 -20.34
CA ALA A 61 -22.16 10.34 -21.73
C ALA A 61 -22.77 8.97 -22.01
N VAL A 62 -23.69 8.94 -22.96
CA VAL A 62 -24.41 7.74 -23.42
C VAL A 62 -23.53 7.05 -24.46
N SER A 63 -23.08 5.83 -24.24
CA SER A 63 -22.88 4.72 -25.18
C SER A 63 -21.71 3.75 -24.92
N THR A 64 -20.77 4.02 -24.04
CA THR A 64 -19.87 3.01 -23.46
C THR A 64 -19.83 3.26 -21.97
N HIS A 65 -20.24 2.27 -21.20
CA HIS A 65 -20.29 2.40 -19.75
C HIS A 65 -18.89 2.30 -19.17
N THR A 66 -18.07 3.35 -19.33
CA THR A 66 -16.82 3.49 -18.57
C THR A 66 -17.18 4.14 -17.24
N LEU A 67 -16.93 3.41 -16.18
CA LEU A 67 -17.08 3.87 -14.81
C LEU A 67 -15.78 4.55 -14.41
N HIS A 68 -15.88 5.73 -13.85
CA HIS A 68 -14.72 6.51 -13.38
C HIS A 68 -14.78 6.65 -11.87
N PHE A 69 -13.70 6.31 -11.18
CA PHE A 69 -13.57 6.49 -9.74
C PHE A 69 -12.40 7.39 -9.42
N ALA A 70 -12.62 8.37 -8.56
CA ALA A 70 -11.56 9.17 -7.95
C ALA A 70 -11.12 8.49 -6.65
N VAL A 71 -9.84 8.19 -6.53
CA VAL A 71 -9.24 7.56 -5.34
C VAL A 71 -8.29 8.55 -4.69
N GLN A 72 -8.56 8.95 -3.46
CA GLN A 72 -7.72 9.86 -2.67
C GLN A 72 -6.42 9.16 -2.24
N PRO A 73 -5.33 9.90 -1.96
CA PRO A 73 -4.12 9.32 -1.38
C PRO A 73 -4.40 8.52 -0.11
N ASN A 74 -3.65 7.44 0.08
CA ASN A 74 -3.65 6.65 1.30
C ASN A 74 -2.42 6.98 2.12
N ASP A 75 -2.56 7.90 3.06
CA ASP A 75 -1.49 8.34 3.95
C ASP A 75 -1.40 7.46 5.22
N THR A 76 -2.13 6.33 5.23
CA THR A 76 -2.07 5.36 6.33
C THR A 76 -1.06 4.25 6.03
N TYR A 77 -0.66 3.50 7.05
CA TYR A 77 0.27 2.36 6.92
C TYR A 77 -0.44 1.05 6.58
N ASP A 78 -1.75 1.10 6.38
CA ASP A 78 -2.57 -0.06 6.09
C ASP A 78 -3.15 0.02 4.68
N MET A 79 -3.16 -1.13 3.98
CA MET A 79 -3.90 -1.31 2.75
C MET A 79 -5.41 -1.18 3.04
N ARG A 80 -6.16 -0.60 2.10
CA ARG A 80 -7.61 -0.43 2.24
C ARG A 80 -8.36 -0.92 1.00
N GLU A 81 -9.60 -1.36 1.20
CA GLU A 81 -10.47 -1.84 0.13
C GLU A 81 -11.82 -1.12 0.16
N ALA A 82 -12.35 -0.87 -1.03
CA ALA A 82 -13.71 -0.41 -1.23
C ALA A 82 -14.42 -1.35 -2.21
N ARG A 83 -15.70 -1.62 -1.98
CA ARG A 83 -16.52 -2.49 -2.82
C ARG A 83 -17.75 -1.75 -3.29
N PHE A 84 -18.00 -1.82 -4.59
CA PHE A 84 -19.17 -1.25 -5.27
C PHE A 84 -19.96 -2.37 -5.93
N VAL A 85 -21.23 -2.46 -5.59
CA VAL A 85 -22.15 -3.44 -6.20
C VAL A 85 -22.94 -2.73 -7.29
N PHE A 86 -22.92 -3.31 -8.48
CA PHE A 86 -23.75 -2.95 -9.62
C PHE A 86 -24.89 -3.94 -9.67
N ILE A 87 -26.11 -3.44 -9.67
CA ILE A 87 -27.31 -4.29 -9.59
C ILE A 87 -28.40 -3.73 -10.49
N ASP A 88 -29.09 -4.60 -11.23
CA ASP A 88 -30.24 -4.23 -12.03
C ASP A 88 -31.48 -3.93 -11.17
N GLU A 89 -32.48 -3.26 -11.73
CA GLU A 89 -33.71 -2.88 -11.03
C GLU A 89 -34.51 -4.07 -10.48
N THR A 90 -34.32 -5.24 -11.07
CA THR A 90 -35.04 -6.47 -10.65
C THR A 90 -34.23 -7.30 -9.65
N GLU A 91 -33.01 -6.89 -9.32
CA GLU A 91 -32.05 -7.62 -8.47
C GLU A 91 -31.72 -9.03 -8.96
N SER A 92 -31.94 -9.28 -10.29
CA SER A 92 -31.65 -10.58 -10.91
C SER A 92 -30.23 -10.71 -11.43
N LEU A 93 -29.59 -9.57 -11.73
CA LEU A 93 -28.22 -9.47 -12.19
C LEU A 93 -27.44 -8.53 -11.25
N SER A 94 -26.27 -8.97 -10.85
CA SER A 94 -25.36 -8.13 -10.08
C SER A 94 -23.91 -8.47 -10.37
N ASP A 95 -23.05 -7.47 -10.25
CA ASP A 95 -21.61 -7.62 -10.31
C ASP A 95 -20.94 -6.71 -9.29
N THR A 96 -19.70 -7.00 -8.88
CA THR A 96 -19.04 -6.28 -7.79
C THR A 96 -17.62 -5.90 -8.20
N LEU A 97 -17.32 -4.61 -8.11
CA LEU A 97 -15.98 -4.06 -8.24
C LEU A 97 -15.34 -3.91 -6.85
N THR A 98 -14.14 -4.43 -6.71
CA THR A 98 -13.28 -4.17 -5.55
C THR A 98 -12.15 -3.23 -5.97
N ILE A 99 -12.03 -2.08 -5.33
CA ILE A 99 -10.89 -1.17 -5.47
C ILE A 99 -10.01 -1.36 -4.23
N ARG A 100 -8.79 -1.89 -4.45
CA ARG A 100 -7.79 -2.10 -3.41
C ARG A 100 -6.70 -1.05 -3.54
N GLN A 101 -6.45 -0.31 -2.46
CA GLN A 101 -5.41 0.70 -2.44
C GLN A 101 -4.30 0.34 -1.46
N TYR A 102 -3.07 0.34 -1.96
CA TYR A 102 -1.88 0.07 -1.15
C TYR A 102 -1.61 1.20 -0.15
N ALA A 103 -0.93 0.85 0.95
CA ALA A 103 -0.40 1.80 1.91
C ALA A 103 0.81 2.56 1.32
N ALA A 104 1.13 3.71 1.90
CA ALA A 104 2.39 4.38 1.64
C ALA A 104 3.56 3.52 2.15
N ASP A 105 4.65 3.47 1.37
CA ASP A 105 5.88 2.82 1.79
C ASP A 105 6.50 3.56 2.98
N GLU A 106 6.79 2.85 4.07
CA GLU A 106 7.31 3.47 5.29
C GLU A 106 8.29 2.55 6.04
N ILE A 107 9.28 3.19 6.65
CA ILE A 107 10.22 2.60 7.60
C ILE A 107 10.21 3.49 8.84
N LEU A 108 9.78 2.98 9.98
CA LEU A 108 9.75 3.69 11.25
C LEU A 108 10.95 3.25 12.11
N VAL A 109 11.72 4.22 12.55
CA VAL A 109 12.90 4.07 13.41
C VAL A 109 12.82 5.03 14.60
N PRO A 110 13.61 4.83 15.66
CA PRO A 110 13.72 5.80 16.74
C PRO A 110 14.10 7.20 16.24
N SER A 111 13.42 8.23 16.74
CA SER A 111 13.68 9.64 16.42
C SER A 111 14.87 10.21 17.21
N ASP A 112 15.09 9.70 18.42
CA ASP A 112 16.16 10.17 19.30
C ASP A 112 17.47 9.46 19.01
N PRO A 113 18.61 10.16 19.12
CA PRO A 113 19.93 9.55 18.99
C PRO A 113 20.16 8.46 20.03
N ILE A 114 20.81 7.38 19.62
CA ILE A 114 21.25 6.32 20.52
C ILE A 114 22.60 6.74 21.13
N ILE A 115 22.65 6.80 22.44
CA ILE A 115 23.89 7.20 23.18
C ILE A 115 24.54 5.95 23.74
N CYS A 116 25.78 5.74 23.37
CA CYS A 116 26.62 4.64 23.86
C CYS A 116 27.72 5.18 24.78
N GLU A 117 28.13 4.35 25.78
CA GLU A 117 29.26 4.62 26.64
C GLU A 117 30.61 4.43 25.88
N PRO A 118 31.74 4.89 26.40
CA PRO A 118 33.05 4.80 25.71
C PRO A 118 33.50 3.38 25.42
N GLU A 119 33.13 2.43 26.28
CA GLU A 119 33.50 1.01 26.18
C GLU A 119 32.86 0.35 24.97
N SER A 120 33.47 -0.74 24.52
CA SER A 120 32.80 -1.62 23.53
C SER A 120 31.52 -2.21 24.11
N GLY A 121 30.48 -2.30 23.31
CA GLY A 121 29.20 -2.79 23.79
C GLY A 121 28.25 -3.15 22.64
N THR A 122 27.02 -3.48 23.01
CA THR A 122 25.93 -3.77 22.07
C THR A 122 24.70 -2.99 22.47
N PHE A 123 23.91 -2.64 21.46
CA PHE A 123 22.56 -2.08 21.64
C PHE A 123 21.62 -2.63 20.60
N SER A 124 20.33 -2.40 20.79
CA SER A 124 19.30 -2.76 19.83
C SER A 124 18.17 -1.73 19.82
N PHE A 125 17.47 -1.67 18.70
CA PHE A 125 16.24 -0.90 18.56
C PHE A 125 15.25 -1.61 17.66
N GLU A 126 13.99 -1.26 17.78
CA GLU A 126 12.91 -1.81 16.95
C GLU A 126 12.72 -0.97 15.67
N VAL A 127 12.46 -1.66 14.57
CA VAL A 127 12.06 -1.10 13.29
C VAL A 127 10.70 -1.64 12.93
N SER A 128 9.77 -0.79 12.51
CA SER A 128 8.51 -1.19 11.88
C SER A 128 8.52 -0.72 10.44
N ALA A 129 8.33 -1.64 9.50
CA ALA A 129 8.31 -1.33 8.08
C ALA A 129 7.25 -2.19 7.37
N ASN A 130 6.60 -1.61 6.35
CA ASN A 130 5.71 -2.33 5.45
C ASN A 130 6.37 -2.69 4.11
N ILE A 131 7.66 -2.40 3.98
CA ILE A 131 8.52 -2.72 2.83
C ILE A 131 9.79 -3.45 3.27
N SER A 132 10.43 -4.15 2.33
CA SER A 132 11.78 -4.69 2.55
C SER A 132 12.80 -3.56 2.50
N TYR A 133 13.82 -3.62 3.36
CA TYR A 133 14.87 -2.60 3.46
C TYR A 133 16.25 -3.22 3.70
N ASP A 134 17.26 -2.51 3.25
CA ASP A 134 18.66 -2.77 3.53
C ASP A 134 19.13 -1.91 4.71
N VAL A 135 20.13 -2.41 5.44
CA VAL A 135 20.74 -1.72 6.59
C VAL A 135 22.22 -1.53 6.34
N THR A 136 22.68 -0.30 6.43
CA THR A 136 24.10 0.04 6.28
C THR A 136 24.56 0.96 7.42
N THR A 137 25.88 1.06 7.63
CA THR A 137 26.48 2.01 8.57
C THR A 137 27.54 2.82 7.84
N ASP A 138 27.69 4.09 8.17
CA ASP A 138 28.64 5.01 7.54
C ASP A 138 30.01 5.02 8.22
N VAL A 139 30.17 4.27 9.33
CA VAL A 139 31.41 4.22 10.12
C VAL A 139 31.82 2.77 10.44
N SER A 140 33.11 2.50 10.51
CA SER A 140 33.65 1.14 10.70
C SER A 140 33.52 0.60 12.14
N TRP A 141 33.42 1.46 13.12
CA TRP A 141 33.33 1.10 14.54
C TRP A 141 31.92 0.68 15.00
N LEU A 142 30.94 0.81 14.12
CA LEU A 142 29.55 0.44 14.33
C LEU A 142 29.17 -0.67 13.34
N LYS A 143 28.77 -1.84 13.85
CA LYS A 143 28.48 -3.02 13.02
C LYS A 143 27.15 -3.64 13.40
N GLN A 144 26.35 -4.01 12.39
CA GLN A 144 25.15 -4.79 12.59
C GLN A 144 25.51 -6.22 13.04
N VAL A 145 24.83 -6.69 14.07
CA VAL A 145 24.88 -8.08 14.52
C VAL A 145 23.65 -8.81 14.00
N VAL A 146 23.83 -9.68 13.01
CA VAL A 146 22.73 -10.42 12.40
C VAL A 146 22.27 -11.53 13.35
N GLY A 147 21.12 -11.36 14.00
CA GLY A 147 20.43 -12.38 14.78
C GLY A 147 19.51 -13.24 13.89
N ARG A 148 19.42 -14.56 14.17
CA ARG A 148 18.47 -15.46 13.50
C ARG A 148 17.13 -15.43 14.27
N GLY A 149 16.11 -14.76 13.71
CA GLY A 149 14.75 -14.79 14.28
C GLY A 149 13.78 -13.91 13.50
N MET A 150 12.61 -14.41 13.18
CA MET A 150 11.53 -13.72 12.47
C MET A 150 10.62 -12.98 13.44
N GLU A 151 10.04 -11.85 12.92
CA GLU A 151 8.91 -11.04 13.39
C GLU A 151 9.20 -9.97 14.46
N ARG A 152 9.00 -8.76 14.04
CA ARG A 152 9.40 -7.42 14.48
C ARG A 152 10.91 -7.28 14.40
N SER A 153 11.37 -6.47 13.44
CA SER A 153 12.80 -6.34 13.16
C SER A 153 13.50 -5.59 14.28
N THR A 154 13.86 -6.29 15.36
CA THR A 154 14.81 -5.75 16.31
C THR A 154 16.19 -5.84 15.67
N LEU A 155 16.77 -4.69 15.36
CA LEU A 155 18.13 -4.63 14.84
C LEU A 155 19.12 -4.56 16.00
N HIS A 156 20.17 -5.36 15.90
CA HIS A 156 21.23 -5.43 16.90
C HIS A 156 22.53 -4.88 16.31
N PHE A 157 23.24 -4.07 17.10
CA PHE A 157 24.51 -3.48 16.71
C PHE A 157 25.54 -3.65 17.80
N SER A 158 26.80 -3.71 17.38
CA SER A 158 27.98 -3.63 18.27
C SER A 158 28.74 -2.34 17.99
N VAL A 159 29.27 -1.74 19.04
CA VAL A 159 30.18 -0.61 18.97
C VAL A 159 31.56 -1.02 19.47
N GLU A 160 32.61 -0.58 18.79
CA GLU A 160 33.98 -0.71 19.25
C GLU A 160 34.29 0.38 20.30
N GLU A 161 35.28 0.14 21.16
CA GLU A 161 35.68 1.10 22.17
C GLU A 161 36.11 2.45 21.55
N ASN A 162 35.62 3.55 22.12
CA ASN A 162 36.13 4.89 21.81
C ASN A 162 37.31 5.22 22.76
N THR A 163 38.52 5.07 22.27
CA THR A 163 39.74 5.34 23.05
C THR A 163 40.08 6.84 23.16
N GLY A 164 39.38 7.70 22.41
CA GLY A 164 39.57 9.15 22.47
C GLY A 164 38.75 9.80 23.57
N SER A 165 39.11 11.02 23.96
CA SER A 165 38.36 11.83 24.94
C SER A 165 37.14 12.54 24.32
N ALA A 166 37.09 12.66 23.00
CA ALA A 166 35.98 13.29 22.30
C ALA A 166 34.85 12.30 21.97
N MET A 167 33.63 12.77 22.07
CA MET A 167 32.46 12.06 21.54
C MET A 167 32.61 11.85 20.03
N ARG A 168 32.18 10.68 19.53
CA ARG A 168 32.13 10.38 18.10
C ARG A 168 30.70 10.03 17.67
N GLU A 169 30.39 10.28 16.41
CA GLU A 169 29.07 10.06 15.83
C GLU A 169 29.17 9.11 14.64
N GLY A 170 28.11 8.37 14.39
CA GLY A 170 27.91 7.52 13.24
C GLY A 170 26.43 7.37 12.94
N ASN A 171 26.11 6.92 11.74
CA ASN A 171 24.74 6.75 11.30
C ASN A 171 24.48 5.30 10.89
N ILE A 172 23.29 4.83 11.22
CA ILE A 172 22.69 3.61 10.69
C ILE A 172 21.64 4.07 9.68
N ILE A 173 21.78 3.62 8.44
CA ILE A 173 20.94 4.01 7.33
C ILE A 173 20.10 2.80 6.91
N LEU A 174 18.79 2.96 6.91
CA LEU A 174 17.82 1.97 6.42
C LEU A 174 17.21 2.50 5.12
N SER A 175 17.27 1.72 4.04
CA SER A 175 16.77 2.15 2.74
C SER A 175 16.02 1.04 2.01
N GLY A 176 14.87 1.38 1.40
CA GLY A 176 14.05 0.46 0.60
C GLY A 176 12.99 1.24 -0.19
N ASN A 177 12.70 0.81 -1.41
CA ASN A 177 11.68 1.41 -2.30
C ASN A 177 11.71 2.94 -2.40
N GLY A 178 12.90 3.56 -2.29
CA GLY A 178 13.05 5.02 -2.31
C GLY A 178 12.78 5.71 -0.97
N VAL A 179 12.42 4.98 0.07
CA VAL A 179 12.35 5.47 1.46
C VAL A 179 13.71 5.29 2.12
N GLU A 180 14.22 6.34 2.77
CA GLU A 180 15.46 6.29 3.57
C GLU A 180 15.19 6.86 4.96
N ARG A 181 15.75 6.18 5.97
CA ARG A 181 15.71 6.61 7.37
C ARG A 181 17.09 6.47 7.98
N THR A 182 17.44 7.42 8.83
CA THR A 182 18.73 7.46 9.50
C THR A 182 18.55 7.45 11.01
N VAL A 183 19.25 6.54 11.70
CA VAL A 183 19.36 6.51 13.15
C VAL A 183 20.75 6.99 13.54
N LYS A 184 20.81 8.09 14.28
CA LYS A 184 22.07 8.66 14.76
C LYS A 184 22.56 7.89 15.99
N VAL A 185 23.83 7.52 15.98
CA VAL A 185 24.53 6.89 17.12
C VAL A 185 25.64 7.81 17.61
N MET A 186 25.63 8.10 18.88
CA MET A 186 26.62 8.95 19.53
C MET A 186 27.34 8.13 20.60
N GLN A 187 28.68 8.04 20.53
CA GLN A 187 29.46 7.36 21.56
C GLN A 187 30.31 8.34 22.30
N LYS A 188 30.18 8.36 23.62
CA LYS A 188 30.95 9.21 24.49
C LYS A 188 32.47 8.95 24.37
N GLY A 189 33.27 9.94 24.63
CA GLY A 189 34.73 9.79 24.82
C GLY A 189 35.05 9.30 26.23
N LYS A 190 36.25 8.76 26.40
CA LYS A 190 36.79 8.44 27.75
C LYS A 190 37.06 9.71 28.54
N GLU A 191 36.61 9.73 29.82
CA GLU A 191 37.02 10.77 30.72
C GLU A 191 38.53 10.61 31.03
N GLU A 192 39.25 11.71 30.97
CA GLU A 192 40.64 11.71 31.46
C GLU A 192 40.61 11.57 32.99
N ALA A 193 41.43 10.62 33.50
CA ALA A 193 41.54 10.35 34.93
C ALA A 193 42.40 11.40 35.65
#